data_9323112746435299fe54d1982de3499b
#
_entry.id   9323112746435299fe54d1982de3499b
#
_cell.length_a   1.000
_cell.length_b   1.000
_cell.length_c   1.000
_cell.angle_alpha   90.00
_cell.angle_beta   90.00
_cell.angle_gamma   90.00
#
_symmetry.space_group_name_H-M   'P 1'
#
loop_
_entity.id
_entity.type
_entity.pdbx_description
1 polymer ?
#
loop_
_entity_poly.entity_id
_entity_poly.type
_entity_poly.pdbx_seq_one_letter_code
_entity_poly.pdbx_strand_id
1 'polypeptide(L)'
;MKFGFMIQLQMPKPWSATSERDAHLNAVEQSVRAEEAGFDRIWITEQHFYVEIGHSAAPDMMLAAISQRTKRVRLGFGVVVLPCHHPFHVAERVATLDILSEGRA
;
A
#
# COMPACT_ATOMS: atom_id res chain seq x y z
N MET A 1 4.32 -18.28 -13.52
CA MET A 1 3.54 -18.03 -12.31
C MET A 1 3.75 -16.58 -11.91
N LYS A 2 2.74 -15.89 -11.35
CA LYS A 2 2.85 -14.50 -10.90
C LYS A 2 2.74 -14.44 -9.39
N PHE A 3 3.60 -13.67 -8.76
CA PHE A 3 3.64 -13.51 -7.31
C PHE A 3 3.25 -12.09 -6.91
N GLY A 4 2.45 -11.98 -5.84
CA GLY A 4 2.12 -10.72 -5.20
C GLY A 4 2.73 -10.64 -3.81
N PHE A 5 3.07 -9.42 -3.40
CA PHE A 5 3.52 -9.08 -2.06
C PHE A 5 2.45 -8.24 -1.37
N MET A 6 1.98 -8.66 -0.20
CA MET A 6 0.92 -7.97 0.55
C MET A 6 1.50 -7.30 1.80
N ILE A 7 1.14 -6.06 2.00
CA ILE A 7 1.59 -5.24 3.14
C ILE A 7 0.38 -4.86 3.99
N GLN A 8 0.46 -5.13 5.28
CA GLN A 8 -0.58 -4.80 6.27
C GLN A 8 -0.16 -3.70 7.24
N LEU A 9 1.08 -3.23 7.19
CA LEU A 9 1.66 -2.28 8.13
C LEU A 9 1.53 -2.75 9.59
N GLN A 10 1.92 -3.97 9.85
CA GLN A 10 1.93 -4.53 11.21
C GLN A 10 3.00 -3.86 12.07
N MET A 11 2.63 -3.51 13.29
CA MET A 11 3.54 -2.90 14.26
C MET A 11 3.48 -3.65 15.60
N PRO A 12 4.29 -4.69 15.77
CA PRO A 12 4.37 -5.40 17.06
C PRO A 12 4.96 -4.49 18.16
N LYS A 13 4.48 -4.66 19.38
CA LYS A 13 5.04 -3.98 20.57
C LYS A 13 6.44 -4.53 20.91
N PRO A 14 7.30 -3.74 21.58
CA PRO A 14 7.06 -2.37 22.10
C PRO A 14 7.16 -1.29 21.03
N TRP A 15 6.36 -0.22 21.17
CA TRP A 15 6.38 0.91 20.25
C TRP A 15 7.29 2.04 20.74
N SER A 16 7.95 2.70 19.82
CA SER A 16 8.72 3.93 20.00
C SER A 16 7.99 5.12 19.36
N ALA A 17 8.50 6.32 19.59
CA ALA A 17 7.97 7.53 18.96
C ALA A 17 8.07 7.52 17.41
N THR A 18 8.88 6.62 16.83
CA THR A 18 9.12 6.54 15.39
C THR A 18 8.53 5.29 14.74
N SER A 19 7.98 4.35 15.51
CA SER A 19 7.53 3.05 15.02
C SER A 19 6.58 3.16 13.83
N GLU A 20 5.59 4.05 13.90
CA GLU A 20 4.62 4.22 12.82
C GLU A 20 5.26 4.81 11.57
N ARG A 21 6.08 5.85 11.72
CA ARG A 21 6.84 6.42 10.61
C ARG A 21 7.71 5.36 9.94
N ASP A 22 8.45 4.62 10.75
CA ASP A 22 9.42 3.64 10.26
C ASP A 22 8.69 2.47 9.55
N ALA A 23 7.53 2.04 10.06
CA ALA A 23 6.70 1.04 9.39
C ALA A 23 6.26 1.50 7.98
N HIS A 24 5.80 2.75 7.84
CA HIS A 24 5.38 3.29 6.54
C HIS A 24 6.56 3.43 5.57
N LEU A 25 7.68 3.98 6.00
CA LEU A 25 8.86 4.11 5.15
C LEU A 25 9.43 2.75 4.75
N ASN A 26 9.50 1.81 5.69
CA ASN A 26 9.93 0.44 5.42
C ASN A 26 9.02 -0.27 4.41
N ALA A 27 7.70 -0.03 4.45
CA ALA A 27 6.77 -0.62 3.49
C ALA A 27 7.07 -0.16 2.05
N VAL A 28 7.44 1.11 1.86
CA VAL A 28 7.89 1.62 0.56
C VAL A 28 9.17 0.92 0.11
N GLU A 29 10.18 0.83 0.99
CA GLU A 29 11.45 0.15 0.67
C GLU A 29 11.24 -1.36 0.40
N GLN A 30 10.40 -2.04 1.17
CA GLN A 30 10.07 -3.44 0.93
C GLN A 30 9.39 -3.64 -0.43
N SER A 31 8.56 -2.68 -0.87
CA SER A 31 7.93 -2.73 -2.20
C SER A 31 8.96 -2.61 -3.32
N VAL A 32 9.97 -1.74 -3.17
CA VAL A 32 11.10 -1.64 -4.11
C VAL A 32 11.88 -2.95 -4.15
N ARG A 33 12.21 -3.51 -2.99
CA ARG A 33 12.91 -4.81 -2.88
C ARG A 33 12.11 -5.96 -3.47
N ALA A 34 10.78 -5.96 -3.28
CA ALA A 34 9.92 -6.96 -3.89
C ALA A 34 9.96 -6.87 -5.42
N GLU A 35 9.93 -5.65 -5.99
CA GLU A 35 10.10 -5.46 -7.44
C GLU A 35 11.45 -5.98 -7.94
N GLU A 36 12.54 -5.66 -7.24
CA GLU A 36 13.88 -6.14 -7.56
C GLU A 36 13.98 -7.67 -7.50
N ALA A 37 13.30 -8.28 -6.53
CA ALA A 37 13.22 -9.73 -6.37
C ALA A 37 12.30 -10.44 -7.39
N GLY A 38 11.63 -9.69 -8.27
CA GLY A 38 10.83 -10.25 -9.35
C GLY A 38 9.34 -10.45 -9.01
N PHE A 39 8.83 -9.87 -7.93
CA PHE A 39 7.39 -9.87 -7.69
C PHE A 39 6.65 -9.08 -8.77
N ASP A 40 5.43 -9.50 -9.07
CA ASP A 40 4.59 -8.90 -10.11
C ASP A 40 3.62 -7.86 -9.57
N ARG A 41 3.25 -7.94 -8.29
CA ARG A 41 2.20 -7.12 -7.68
C ARG A 41 2.52 -6.75 -6.25
N ILE A 42 2.14 -5.52 -5.89
CA ILE A 42 2.12 -5.03 -4.51
C ILE A 42 0.66 -4.78 -4.12
N TRP A 43 0.26 -5.31 -2.97
CA TRP A 43 -1.05 -5.13 -2.39
C TRP A 43 -0.93 -4.42 -1.05
N ILE A 44 -1.72 -3.37 -0.84
CA ILE A 44 -1.83 -2.71 0.47
C ILE A 44 -3.24 -2.95 1.01
N THR A 45 -3.31 -3.37 2.28
CA THR A 45 -4.59 -3.51 2.97
C THR A 45 -5.16 -2.15 3.37
N GLU A 46 -6.46 -2.05 3.61
CA GLU A 46 -7.07 -0.93 4.32
C GLU A 46 -7.58 -1.42 5.67
N GLN A 47 -7.12 -0.77 6.74
CA GLN A 47 -7.50 -1.13 8.12
C GLN A 47 -7.61 0.12 8.97
N HIS A 48 -8.69 0.18 9.77
CA HIS A 48 -8.98 1.31 10.65
C HIS A 48 -9.03 0.88 12.10
N PHE A 49 -8.35 1.63 12.98
CA PHE A 49 -8.34 1.44 14.44
C PHE A 49 -7.89 0.05 14.93
N TYR A 50 -7.13 -0.67 14.12
CA TYR A 50 -6.65 -2.02 14.42
C TYR A 50 -5.17 -1.99 14.78
N VAL A 51 -4.88 -1.45 15.96
CA VAL A 51 -3.57 -0.92 16.39
C VAL A 51 -2.40 -1.93 16.32
N GLU A 52 -2.65 -3.22 16.49
CA GLU A 52 -1.58 -4.24 16.49
C GLU A 52 -1.42 -4.97 15.16
N ILE A 53 -2.45 -4.96 14.31
CA ILE A 53 -2.50 -5.78 13.09
C ILE A 53 -2.29 -4.94 11.84
N GLY A 54 -2.71 -3.67 11.82
CA GLY A 54 -2.55 -2.86 10.62
C GLY A 54 -2.75 -1.38 10.85
N HIS A 55 -1.76 -0.61 10.44
CA HIS A 55 -1.77 0.85 10.45
C HIS A 55 -2.03 1.45 9.06
N SER A 56 -2.57 0.66 8.13
CA SER A 56 -2.80 1.06 6.75
C SER A 56 -4.17 1.72 6.57
N ALA A 57 -4.34 2.91 7.14
CA ALA A 57 -5.61 3.64 7.05
C ALA A 57 -5.82 4.36 5.69
N ALA A 58 -4.75 4.60 4.93
CA ALA A 58 -4.76 5.31 3.66
C ALA A 58 -3.92 4.57 2.61
N PRO A 59 -4.38 3.40 2.12
CA PRO A 59 -3.62 2.58 1.17
C PRO A 59 -3.35 3.29 -0.16
N ASP A 60 -4.22 4.18 -0.59
CA ASP A 60 -4.06 5.01 -1.77
C ASP A 60 -2.82 5.91 -1.70
N MET A 61 -2.57 6.56 -0.57
CA MET A 61 -1.38 7.37 -0.34
C MET A 61 -0.11 6.53 -0.36
N MET A 62 -0.15 5.34 0.26
CA MET A 62 0.97 4.41 0.26
C MET A 62 1.28 3.91 -1.15
N LEU A 63 0.25 3.51 -1.90
CA LEU A 63 0.40 3.06 -3.29
C LEU A 63 0.93 4.18 -4.19
N ALA A 64 0.50 5.43 -3.98
CA ALA A 64 1.04 6.58 -4.71
C ALA A 64 2.53 6.78 -4.43
N ALA A 65 2.96 6.69 -3.17
CA ALA A 65 4.38 6.78 -2.81
C ALA A 65 5.20 5.63 -3.43
N ILE A 66 4.69 4.39 -3.37
CA ILE A 66 5.31 3.21 -3.97
C ILE A 66 5.39 3.34 -5.49
N SER A 67 4.37 3.90 -6.13
CA SER A 67 4.34 4.09 -7.59
C SER A 67 5.51 4.93 -8.11
N GLN A 68 5.96 5.91 -7.31
CA GLN A 68 7.07 6.78 -7.68
C GLN A 68 8.45 6.14 -7.46
N ARG A 69 8.51 5.04 -6.70
CA ARG A 69 9.73 4.32 -6.38
C ARG A 69 9.88 3.00 -7.14
N THR A 70 8.83 2.58 -7.84
CA THR A 70 8.77 1.33 -8.64
C THR A 70 8.44 1.64 -10.10
N LYS A 71 8.72 0.70 -11.01
CA LYS A 71 8.52 0.89 -12.45
C LYS A 71 7.71 -0.21 -13.12
N ARG A 72 7.65 -1.38 -12.53
CA ARG A 72 7.11 -2.59 -13.18
C ARG A 72 5.95 -3.23 -12.41
N VAL A 73 6.02 -3.31 -11.09
CA VAL A 73 4.99 -3.99 -10.29
C VAL A 73 3.63 -3.30 -10.45
N ARG A 74 2.59 -4.10 -10.55
CA ARG A 74 1.22 -3.63 -10.47
C ARG A 74 0.85 -3.31 -9.02
N LEU A 75 0.00 -2.33 -8.85
CA LEU A 75 -0.40 -1.78 -7.56
C LEU A 75 -1.87 -2.09 -7.31
N GLY A 76 -2.20 -2.57 -6.13
CA GLY A 76 -3.55 -2.96 -5.83
C GLY A 76 -3.94 -2.74 -4.37
N PHE A 77 -5.23 -2.57 -4.18
CA PHE A 77 -5.85 -2.52 -2.86
C PHE A 77 -6.26 -3.93 -2.44
N GLY A 78 -5.87 -4.33 -1.28
CA GLY A 78 -6.22 -5.65 -0.80
C GLY A 78 -6.78 -5.66 0.62
N VAL A 79 -7.85 -4.87 0.89
CA VAL A 79 -8.96 -4.39 0.02
C VAL A 79 -9.18 -2.86 0.15
N VAL A 80 -10.26 -2.34 -0.45
CA VAL A 80 -10.87 -1.05 -0.08
C VAL A 80 -12.08 -1.36 0.80
N VAL A 81 -12.18 -0.75 1.97
CA VAL A 81 -13.32 -0.89 2.88
C VAL A 81 -14.46 0.01 2.39
N LEU A 82 -15.16 -0.44 1.35
CA LEU A 82 -16.18 0.37 0.65
C LEU A 82 -17.22 1.02 1.55
N PRO A 83 -17.71 0.40 2.65
CA PRO A 83 -18.64 1.07 3.55
C PRO A 83 -18.12 2.36 4.19
N CYS A 84 -16.80 2.55 4.24
CA CYS A 84 -16.15 3.74 4.79
C CYS A 84 -15.96 4.86 3.75
N HIS A 85 -16.29 4.62 2.49
CA HIS A 85 -15.99 5.53 1.39
C HIS A 85 -17.18 5.82 0.51
N HIS A 86 -17.21 7.03 -0.04
CA HIS A 86 -18.12 7.33 -1.14
C HIS A 86 -17.56 6.75 -2.45
N PRO A 87 -18.34 6.03 -3.27
CA PRO A 87 -17.84 5.33 -4.46
C PRO A 87 -17.16 6.25 -5.47
N PHE A 88 -17.61 7.49 -5.62
CA PHE A 88 -16.93 8.46 -6.49
C PHE A 88 -15.50 8.73 -6.05
N HIS A 89 -15.27 8.89 -4.74
CA HIS A 89 -13.92 9.13 -4.24
C HIS A 89 -13.00 7.94 -4.45
N VAL A 90 -13.53 6.72 -4.34
CA VAL A 90 -12.75 5.52 -4.64
C VAL A 90 -12.34 5.52 -6.11
N ALA A 91 -13.28 5.77 -7.01
CA ALA A 91 -13.01 5.79 -8.45
C ALA A 91 -11.99 6.88 -8.83
N GLU A 92 -12.13 8.09 -8.29
CA GLU A 92 -11.20 9.21 -8.54
C GLU A 92 -9.79 8.90 -8.05
N ARG A 93 -9.65 8.32 -6.85
CA ARG A 93 -8.35 7.97 -6.26
C ARG A 93 -7.66 6.85 -7.04
N VAL A 94 -8.42 5.81 -7.45
CA VAL A 94 -7.86 4.72 -8.26
C VAL A 94 -7.45 5.25 -9.64
N ALA A 95 -8.25 6.08 -10.28
CA ALA A 95 -7.90 6.70 -11.57
C ALA A 95 -6.65 7.58 -11.44
N THR A 96 -6.55 8.35 -10.36
CA THR A 96 -5.36 9.18 -10.10
C THR A 96 -4.12 8.31 -9.88
N LEU A 97 -4.24 7.22 -9.12
CA LEU A 97 -3.15 6.27 -8.92
C LEU A 97 -2.72 5.63 -10.25
N ASP A 98 -3.68 5.27 -11.10
CA ASP A 98 -3.38 4.70 -12.42
C ASP A 98 -2.58 5.66 -13.29
N ILE A 99 -2.97 6.94 -13.33
CA ILE A 99 -2.23 8.00 -14.03
C ILE A 99 -0.81 8.14 -13.45
N LEU A 100 -0.67 8.28 -12.13
CA LEU A 100 0.62 8.47 -11.48
C LEU A 100 1.55 7.25 -11.63
N SER A 101 0.98 6.08 -11.75
CA SER A 101 1.71 4.83 -11.91
C SER A 101 1.93 4.41 -13.37
N GLU A 102 1.48 5.22 -14.34
CA GLU A 102 1.58 4.92 -15.78
C GLU A 102 0.87 3.60 -16.15
N GLY A 103 -0.38 3.43 -15.68
CA GLY A 103 -1.23 2.29 -16.04
C GLY A 103 -0.98 1.01 -15.24
N ARG A 104 -0.43 1.12 -14.00
CA ARG A 104 -0.10 -0.05 -13.16
C ARG A 104 -1.09 -0.29 -12.01
N ALA A 105 -2.12 0.51 -11.82
CA ALA A 105 -3.14 0.29 -10.81
C ALA A 105 -4.17 -0.77 -11.21
#